data_f84b055791d411671f6923fd5d6c48c6
#
_entry.id   f84b055791d411671f6923fd5d6c48c6
#
_cell.length_a   1.000
_cell.length_b   1.000
_cell.length_c   1.000
_cell.angle_alpha   90.00
_cell.angle_beta   90.00
_cell.angle_gamma   90.00
#
_symmetry.space_group_name_H-M   'P 1'
#
loop_
_entity.id
_entity.type
_entity.pdbx_description
1 polymer ?
#
loop_
_entity_poly.entity_id
_entity_poly.type
_entity_poly.pdbx_seq_one_letter_code
_entity_poly.pdbx_strand_id
1 'polypeptide(L)'
;MSEITKLEPKLVWELFDAITRVPRPSKKEEKIREFLVDFAKKHNIDYQTDQTGNVVMRVPGTKGYENRPCVILQSHMDMVCEKNSDTAFDFDKDPIRTKIVDGWVKAEGTTLGADDGIGMAAALAALLDPALEHGPLEALFTVDEETGLTGAFGLGKGMLTGRYLAVSYTHLRAHETSAHLV
;
A
#
# COMPACT_ATOMS: atom_id res chain seq x y z
N MET A 1 -19.28 -3.08 3.62
CA MET A 1 -18.13 -2.42 4.26
C MET A 1 -17.78 -3.22 5.49
N SER A 2 -16.51 -3.49 5.70
CA SER A 2 -16.05 -4.23 6.88
C SER A 2 -16.05 -3.32 8.12
N GLU A 3 -15.91 -3.94 9.31
CA GLU A 3 -15.90 -3.16 10.57
C GLU A 3 -14.72 -2.19 10.66
N ILE A 4 -13.59 -2.48 10.02
CA ILE A 4 -12.38 -1.66 10.08
C ILE A 4 -12.58 -0.27 9.47
N THR A 5 -13.54 -0.09 8.54
CA THR A 5 -13.83 1.23 7.95
C THR A 5 -14.43 2.24 8.94
N LYS A 6 -14.70 1.82 10.18
CA LYS A 6 -15.18 2.68 11.26
C LYS A 6 -14.03 3.19 12.16
N LEU A 7 -12.82 2.69 11.94
CA LEU A 7 -11.64 3.09 12.71
C LEU A 7 -11.11 4.46 12.25
N GLU A 8 -10.34 5.13 13.12
CA GLU A 8 -9.67 6.38 12.82
C GLU A 8 -8.14 6.17 12.68
N PRO A 9 -7.48 6.86 11.73
CA PRO A 9 -8.03 7.83 10.76
C PRO A 9 -8.88 7.15 9.68
N LYS A 10 -10.12 7.62 9.53
CA LYS A 10 -11.13 6.95 8.68
C LYS A 10 -10.66 6.68 7.27
N LEU A 11 -10.06 7.69 6.61
CA LEU A 11 -9.61 7.55 5.21
C LEU A 11 -8.56 6.45 5.04
N VAL A 12 -7.64 6.31 5.99
CA VAL A 12 -6.62 5.24 5.96
C VAL A 12 -7.28 3.87 6.03
N TRP A 13 -8.22 3.67 6.94
CA TRP A 13 -8.88 2.38 7.10
C TRP A 13 -9.85 2.04 5.97
N GLU A 14 -10.51 3.02 5.36
CA GLU A 14 -11.31 2.82 4.15
C GLU A 14 -10.43 2.38 2.97
N LEU A 15 -9.25 3.00 2.81
CA LEU A 15 -8.29 2.62 1.78
C LEU A 15 -7.66 1.27 2.06
N PHE A 16 -7.33 0.96 3.30
CA PHE A 16 -6.82 -0.35 3.67
C PHE A 16 -7.86 -1.45 3.41
N ASP A 17 -9.14 -1.26 3.76
CA ASP A 17 -10.23 -2.18 3.42
C ASP A 17 -10.34 -2.40 1.90
N ALA A 18 -10.18 -1.34 1.11
CA ALA A 18 -10.20 -1.46 -0.34
C ALA A 18 -9.00 -2.27 -0.87
N ILE A 19 -7.80 -2.04 -0.34
CA ILE A 19 -6.57 -2.77 -0.70
C ILE A 19 -6.68 -4.26 -0.33
N THR A 20 -7.21 -4.60 0.85
CA THR A 20 -7.37 -6.00 1.28
C THR A 20 -8.31 -6.81 0.40
N ARG A 21 -9.17 -6.15 -0.38
CA ARG A 21 -10.07 -6.80 -1.34
C ARG A 21 -9.41 -7.15 -2.66
N VAL A 22 -8.21 -6.65 -2.92
CA VAL A 22 -7.47 -6.87 -4.17
C VAL A 22 -6.40 -7.91 -3.94
N PRO A 23 -6.46 -9.08 -4.63
CA PRO A 23 -5.38 -10.05 -4.64
C PRO A 23 -4.06 -9.43 -5.08
N ARG A 24 -2.99 -9.64 -4.29
CA ARG A 24 -1.68 -9.07 -4.53
C ARG A 24 -0.51 -9.96 -4.07
N PRO A 25 -0.51 -11.27 -4.44
CA PRO A 25 0.64 -12.12 -4.14
C PRO A 25 1.89 -11.57 -4.82
N SER A 26 3.07 -11.75 -4.20
CA SER A 26 4.36 -11.43 -4.81
C SER A 26 4.49 -12.06 -6.19
N LYS A 27 4.99 -11.31 -7.17
CA LYS A 27 5.10 -11.68 -8.62
C LYS A 27 3.77 -11.80 -9.36
N LYS A 28 2.64 -11.40 -8.75
CA LYS A 28 1.30 -11.38 -9.37
C LYS A 28 0.55 -10.09 -8.97
N GLU A 29 1.24 -8.95 -9.08
CA GLU A 29 0.74 -7.66 -8.61
C GLU A 29 -0.12 -6.93 -9.66
N GLU A 30 -0.46 -7.55 -10.80
CA GLU A 30 -1.21 -6.88 -11.86
C GLU A 30 -2.52 -6.26 -11.37
N LYS A 31 -3.27 -6.97 -10.53
CA LYS A 31 -4.56 -6.51 -10.02
C LYS A 31 -4.44 -5.30 -9.10
N ILE A 32 -3.46 -5.33 -8.18
CA ILE A 32 -3.24 -4.20 -7.29
C ILE A 32 -2.65 -3.00 -8.04
N ARG A 33 -1.82 -3.23 -9.06
CA ARG A 33 -1.32 -2.18 -9.94
C ARG A 33 -2.47 -1.53 -10.72
N GLU A 34 -3.38 -2.32 -11.28
CA GLU A 34 -4.60 -1.81 -11.94
C GLU A 34 -5.44 -0.98 -10.97
N PHE A 35 -5.67 -1.47 -9.75
CA PHE A 35 -6.35 -0.74 -8.69
C PHE A 35 -5.72 0.63 -8.44
N LEU A 36 -4.39 0.70 -8.31
CA LEU A 36 -3.66 1.95 -8.09
C LEU A 36 -3.79 2.91 -9.29
N VAL A 37 -3.66 2.40 -10.51
CA VAL A 37 -3.82 3.21 -11.73
C VAL A 37 -5.24 3.76 -11.85
N ASP A 38 -6.25 2.95 -11.56
CA ASP A 38 -7.65 3.39 -11.60
C ASP A 38 -7.97 4.36 -10.46
N PHE A 39 -7.37 4.18 -9.29
CA PHE A 39 -7.43 5.15 -8.21
C PHE A 39 -6.87 6.51 -8.64
N ALA A 40 -5.68 6.55 -9.25
CA ALA A 40 -5.07 7.79 -9.73
C ALA A 40 -5.97 8.49 -10.77
N LYS A 41 -6.48 7.75 -11.74
CA LYS A 41 -7.42 8.28 -12.74
C LYS A 41 -8.69 8.85 -12.13
N LYS A 42 -9.32 8.10 -11.21
CA LYS A 42 -10.55 8.50 -10.52
C LYS A 42 -10.39 9.81 -9.75
N HIS A 43 -9.23 10.02 -9.17
CA HIS A 43 -8.94 11.20 -8.34
C HIS A 43 -8.16 12.29 -9.07
N ASN A 44 -7.94 12.15 -10.40
CA ASN A 44 -7.17 13.08 -11.24
C ASN A 44 -5.75 13.32 -10.69
N ILE A 45 -5.11 12.28 -10.18
CA ILE A 45 -3.73 12.30 -9.68
C ILE A 45 -2.80 11.93 -10.85
N ASP A 46 -1.73 12.70 -11.04
CA ASP A 46 -0.67 12.36 -12.00
C ASP A 46 0.01 11.05 -11.58
N TYR A 47 0.23 10.15 -12.54
CA TYR A 47 0.87 8.87 -12.27
C TYR A 47 1.75 8.41 -13.42
N GLN A 48 2.73 7.57 -13.08
CA GLN A 48 3.62 6.93 -14.03
C GLN A 48 3.88 5.49 -13.58
N THR A 49 4.01 4.58 -14.55
CA THR A 49 4.44 3.20 -14.31
C THR A 49 5.76 2.94 -15.03
N ASP A 50 6.64 2.12 -14.48
CA ASP A 50 7.84 1.68 -15.14
C ASP A 50 7.71 0.27 -15.76
N GLN A 51 8.78 -0.20 -16.40
CA GLN A 51 8.80 -1.52 -17.04
C GLN A 51 8.80 -2.68 -16.03
N THR A 52 9.25 -2.45 -14.81
CA THR A 52 9.24 -3.43 -13.73
C THR A 52 7.82 -3.60 -13.16
N GLY A 53 6.98 -2.57 -13.29
CA GLY A 53 5.61 -2.57 -12.79
C GLY A 53 5.40 -1.69 -11.55
N ASN A 54 6.42 -0.93 -11.15
CA ASN A 54 6.26 0.06 -10.08
C ASN A 54 5.32 1.18 -10.52
N VAL A 55 4.64 1.78 -9.54
CA VAL A 55 3.74 2.93 -9.75
C VAL A 55 4.21 4.10 -8.91
N VAL A 56 4.28 5.28 -9.52
CA VAL A 56 4.50 6.55 -8.81
C VAL A 56 3.30 7.44 -9.05
N MET A 57 2.74 8.00 -7.99
CA MET A 57 1.67 9.01 -8.04
C MET A 57 2.22 10.33 -7.51
N ARG A 58 1.73 11.48 -8.05
CA ARG A 58 2.25 12.79 -7.68
C ARG A 58 1.14 13.78 -7.42
N VAL A 59 1.29 14.57 -6.36
CA VAL A 59 0.45 15.73 -6.10
C VAL A 59 1.31 16.96 -5.82
N PRO A 60 0.88 18.16 -6.26
CA PRO A 60 1.57 19.40 -5.93
C PRO A 60 1.50 19.68 -4.43
N GLY A 61 2.36 20.56 -3.94
CA GLY A 61 2.26 21.08 -2.58
C GLY A 61 0.94 21.84 -2.37
N THR A 62 0.40 21.76 -1.16
CA THR A 62 -0.76 22.54 -0.75
C THR A 62 -0.45 24.03 -0.73
N LYS A 63 -1.48 24.88 -0.73
CA LYS A 63 -1.34 26.33 -0.76
C LYS A 63 -0.36 26.87 0.30
N GLY A 64 0.71 27.51 -0.15
CA GLY A 64 1.79 28.02 0.70
C GLY A 64 2.95 27.07 0.94
N TYR A 65 2.85 25.83 0.45
CA TYR A 65 3.86 24.78 0.57
C TYR A 65 4.42 24.30 -0.79
N GLU A 66 4.02 24.92 -1.89
CA GLU A 66 4.34 24.50 -3.26
C GLU A 66 5.85 24.42 -3.52
N ASN A 67 6.62 25.32 -2.88
CA ASN A 67 8.08 25.41 -3.04
C ASN A 67 8.87 24.61 -1.98
N ARG A 68 8.22 23.80 -1.17
CA ARG A 68 8.88 22.91 -0.23
C ARG A 68 9.53 21.74 -0.97
N PRO A 69 10.60 21.15 -0.40
CA PRO A 69 11.16 19.94 -0.98
C PRO A 69 10.11 18.83 -1.10
N CYS A 70 10.11 18.13 -2.23
CA CYS A 70 9.25 16.98 -2.45
C CYS A 70 9.66 15.81 -1.55
N VAL A 71 8.66 15.15 -0.95
CA VAL A 71 8.82 13.94 -0.14
C VAL A 71 8.25 12.76 -0.89
N ILE A 72 8.99 11.66 -0.90
CA ILE A 72 8.58 10.38 -1.46
C ILE A 72 8.07 9.51 -0.31
N LEU A 73 6.83 9.04 -0.40
CA LEU A 73 6.23 8.05 0.49
C LEU A 73 6.34 6.70 -0.21
N GLN A 74 7.20 5.80 0.28
CA GLN A 74 7.44 4.52 -0.36
C GLN A 74 6.81 3.38 0.43
N SER A 75 6.11 2.50 -0.29
CA SER A 75 5.53 1.25 0.19
C SER A 75 5.62 0.18 -0.90
N HIS A 76 5.39 -1.11 -0.56
CA HIS A 76 5.32 -2.16 -1.56
C HIS A 76 3.90 -2.68 -1.76
N MET A 77 3.63 -3.18 -2.98
CA MET A 77 2.29 -3.60 -3.39
C MET A 77 1.96 -5.03 -3.00
N ASP A 78 2.96 -5.90 -2.98
CA ASP A 78 2.81 -7.33 -2.74
C ASP A 78 2.62 -7.66 -1.25
N MET A 79 2.32 -8.89 -0.97
CA MET A 79 2.21 -9.43 0.39
C MET A 79 2.57 -10.91 0.41
N VAL A 80 3.05 -11.37 1.55
CA VAL A 80 3.19 -12.80 1.86
C VAL A 80 1.81 -13.45 1.93
N CYS A 81 1.64 -14.54 1.18
CA CYS A 81 0.36 -15.27 1.02
C CYS A 81 0.41 -16.60 1.75
N GLU A 82 0.07 -16.59 3.05
CA GLU A 82 0.01 -17.77 3.90
C GLU A 82 -1.39 -17.93 4.53
N LYS A 83 -1.81 -19.17 4.74
CA LYS A 83 -3.10 -19.48 5.36
C LYS A 83 -3.01 -20.71 6.26
N ASN A 84 -3.95 -20.81 7.18
CA ASN A 84 -4.11 -22.02 7.99
C ASN A 84 -4.47 -23.22 7.11
N SER A 85 -4.05 -24.41 7.50
CA SER A 85 -4.26 -25.65 6.73
C SER A 85 -5.74 -26.01 6.54
N ASP A 86 -6.61 -25.57 7.44
CA ASP A 86 -8.06 -25.78 7.42
C ASP A 86 -8.84 -24.66 6.70
N THR A 87 -8.14 -23.62 6.24
CA THR A 87 -8.77 -22.46 5.58
C THR A 87 -8.86 -22.67 4.07
N ALA A 88 -10.09 -22.72 3.55
CA ALA A 88 -10.34 -22.70 2.11
C ALA A 88 -10.25 -21.26 1.61
N PHE A 89 -9.14 -20.89 0.94
CA PHE A 89 -8.87 -19.56 0.44
C PHE A 89 -7.95 -19.60 -0.78
N ASP A 90 -8.23 -18.79 -1.79
CA ASP A 90 -7.43 -18.65 -3.01
C ASP A 90 -6.90 -17.20 -3.09
N PHE A 91 -5.62 -17.00 -2.81
CA PHE A 91 -4.97 -15.69 -2.83
C PHE A 91 -4.96 -15.01 -4.20
N ASP A 92 -5.19 -15.75 -5.28
CA ASP A 92 -5.31 -15.18 -6.62
C ASP A 92 -6.71 -14.60 -6.90
N LYS A 93 -7.72 -14.89 -6.02
CA LYS A 93 -9.13 -14.54 -6.29
C LYS A 93 -9.87 -13.93 -5.10
N ASP A 94 -9.62 -14.46 -3.90
CA ASP A 94 -10.45 -14.13 -2.75
C ASP A 94 -9.96 -12.86 -2.04
N PRO A 95 -10.89 -12.01 -1.58
CA PRO A 95 -10.55 -10.86 -0.75
C PRO A 95 -10.19 -11.32 0.67
N ILE A 96 -9.18 -10.69 1.27
CA ILE A 96 -8.84 -10.89 2.68
C ILE A 96 -10.03 -10.47 3.55
N ARG A 97 -10.46 -11.37 4.44
CA ARG A 97 -11.55 -11.10 5.39
C ARG A 97 -10.98 -10.56 6.68
N THR A 98 -11.26 -9.30 6.96
CA THR A 98 -10.77 -8.61 8.15
C THR A 98 -11.80 -8.64 9.28
N LYS A 99 -11.31 -8.70 10.52
CA LYS A 99 -12.09 -8.59 11.75
C LYS A 99 -11.34 -7.83 12.82
N ILE A 100 -12.06 -7.28 13.79
CA ILE A 100 -11.47 -6.65 14.98
C ILE A 100 -11.58 -7.61 16.15
N VAL A 101 -10.47 -7.98 16.76
CA VAL A 101 -10.41 -8.88 17.92
C VAL A 101 -9.47 -8.26 18.96
N ASP A 102 -10.00 -7.99 20.16
CA ASP A 102 -9.22 -7.41 21.27
C ASP A 102 -8.49 -6.11 20.91
N GLY A 103 -9.11 -5.26 20.10
CA GLY A 103 -8.51 -4.00 19.63
C GLY A 103 -7.51 -4.15 18.49
N TRP A 104 -7.32 -5.34 17.94
CA TRP A 104 -6.45 -5.62 16.80
C TRP A 104 -7.24 -5.94 15.54
N VAL A 105 -6.80 -5.38 14.41
CA VAL A 105 -7.27 -5.81 13.09
C VAL A 105 -6.53 -7.09 12.70
N LYS A 106 -7.27 -8.14 12.41
CA LYS A 106 -6.75 -9.47 12.04
C LYS A 106 -7.44 -9.99 10.79
N ALA A 107 -6.77 -10.87 10.05
CA ALA A 107 -7.38 -11.66 8.98
C ALA A 107 -7.99 -12.96 9.52
N GLU A 108 -8.96 -13.51 8.79
CA GLU A 108 -9.61 -14.79 9.12
C GLU A 108 -8.88 -15.95 8.44
N GLY A 109 -7.97 -16.58 9.17
CA GLY A 109 -7.28 -17.79 8.71
C GLY A 109 -6.20 -17.57 7.64
N THR A 110 -5.86 -16.32 7.33
CA THR A 110 -4.83 -15.96 6.35
C THR A 110 -3.90 -14.89 6.93
N THR A 111 -2.79 -14.61 6.24
CA THR A 111 -2.04 -13.37 6.42
C THR A 111 -2.94 -12.16 6.11
N LEU A 112 -2.71 -11.05 6.82
CA LEU A 112 -3.50 -9.82 6.68
C LEU A 112 -2.97 -8.93 5.52
N GLY A 113 -1.66 -8.96 5.29
CA GLY A 113 -0.98 -8.06 4.38
C GLY A 113 -0.95 -6.62 4.88
N ALA A 114 -0.88 -6.42 6.20
CA ALA A 114 -0.67 -5.08 6.78
C ALA A 114 0.71 -4.54 6.38
N ASP A 115 1.68 -5.38 6.28
CA ASP A 115 2.94 -5.17 5.58
C ASP A 115 2.71 -5.45 4.07
N ASP A 116 2.81 -4.50 3.17
CA ASP A 116 2.85 -3.06 3.48
C ASP A 116 1.55 -2.35 3.02
N GLY A 117 0.41 -3.07 3.14
CA GLY A 117 -0.89 -2.54 2.75
C GLY A 117 -1.32 -1.31 3.57
N ILE A 118 -0.87 -1.20 4.84
CA ILE A 118 -1.19 -0.02 5.65
C ILE A 118 -0.35 1.19 5.22
N GLY A 119 0.91 0.96 4.81
CA GLY A 119 1.76 1.99 4.23
C GLY A 119 1.19 2.50 2.90
N MET A 120 0.72 1.59 2.04
CA MET A 120 -0.01 1.97 0.82
C MET A 120 -1.23 2.84 1.14
N ALA A 121 -2.06 2.41 2.11
CA ALA A 121 -3.27 3.14 2.50
C ALA A 121 -2.93 4.53 3.06
N ALA A 122 -1.90 4.64 3.89
CA ALA A 122 -1.45 5.91 4.45
C ALA A 122 -0.91 6.85 3.35
N ALA A 123 -0.10 6.33 2.41
CA ALA A 123 0.39 7.12 1.28
C ALA A 123 -0.77 7.63 0.41
N LEU A 124 -1.72 6.76 0.04
CA LEU A 124 -2.91 7.17 -0.73
C LEU A 124 -3.78 8.18 0.03
N ALA A 125 -3.93 8.02 1.35
CA ALA A 125 -4.66 8.98 2.18
C ALA A 125 -3.97 10.34 2.18
N ALA A 126 -2.64 10.38 2.29
CA ALA A 126 -1.86 11.63 2.25
C ALA A 126 -2.01 12.38 0.92
N LEU A 127 -2.19 11.66 -0.20
CA LEU A 127 -2.46 12.29 -1.50
C LEU A 127 -3.86 12.88 -1.63
N LEU A 128 -4.82 12.45 -0.79
CA LEU A 128 -6.24 12.82 -0.91
C LEU A 128 -6.75 13.74 0.19
N ASP A 129 -6.14 13.73 1.37
CA ASP A 129 -6.67 14.43 2.53
C ASP A 129 -6.51 15.95 2.38
N PRO A 130 -7.62 16.69 2.19
CA PRO A 130 -7.55 18.15 2.01
C PRO A 130 -7.18 18.92 3.27
N ALA A 131 -7.19 18.25 4.44
CA ALA A 131 -6.80 18.86 5.71
C ALA A 131 -5.30 18.77 5.97
N LEU A 132 -4.58 17.95 5.20
CA LEU A 132 -3.14 17.80 5.35
C LEU A 132 -2.39 18.91 4.61
N GLU A 133 -1.57 19.68 5.33
CA GLU A 133 -0.65 20.65 4.74
C GLU A 133 0.68 19.98 4.41
N HIS A 134 1.08 20.00 3.12
CA HIS A 134 2.30 19.32 2.66
C HIS A 134 2.97 20.03 1.47
N GLY A 135 4.27 19.85 1.32
CA GLY A 135 4.98 20.13 0.07
C GLY A 135 4.57 19.15 -1.04
N PRO A 136 5.15 19.23 -2.24
CA PRO A 136 4.92 18.21 -3.26
C PRO A 136 5.15 16.80 -2.72
N LEU A 137 4.27 15.85 -3.04
CA LEU A 137 4.38 14.44 -2.64
C LEU A 137 4.50 13.54 -3.86
N GLU A 138 5.35 12.53 -3.73
CA GLU A 138 5.38 11.36 -4.60
C GLU A 138 5.05 10.12 -3.75
N ALA A 139 4.06 9.33 -4.15
CA ALA A 139 3.80 8.03 -3.56
C ALA A 139 4.37 6.96 -4.50
N LEU A 140 5.40 6.25 -4.06
CA LEU A 140 6.03 5.15 -4.78
C LEU A 140 5.53 3.81 -4.24
N PHE A 141 4.97 3.00 -5.14
CA PHE A 141 4.50 1.65 -4.86
C PHE A 141 5.36 0.67 -5.66
N THR A 142 6.15 -0.15 -4.96
CA THR A 142 7.07 -1.11 -5.59
C THR A 142 6.46 -2.51 -5.67
N VAL A 143 6.87 -3.31 -6.65
CA VAL A 143 6.49 -4.72 -6.79
C VAL A 143 7.52 -5.63 -6.12
N ASP A 144 7.09 -6.84 -5.73
CA ASP A 144 7.96 -7.98 -5.36
C ASP A 144 9.03 -7.62 -4.32
N GLU A 145 8.61 -7.01 -3.22
CA GLU A 145 9.49 -6.73 -2.09
C GLU A 145 9.83 -8.01 -1.33
N GLU A 146 8.80 -8.79 -1.01
CA GLU A 146 8.82 -9.96 -0.11
C GLU A 146 9.69 -11.11 -0.61
N THR A 147 9.98 -11.19 -1.92
CA THR A 147 10.76 -12.30 -2.48
C THR A 147 12.10 -11.89 -3.07
N GLY A 148 12.40 -10.59 -3.21
CA GLY A 148 13.68 -10.21 -3.78
C GLY A 148 13.89 -8.73 -4.07
N LEU A 149 13.02 -7.84 -3.60
CA LEU A 149 13.13 -6.39 -3.83
C LEU A 149 13.21 -6.00 -5.32
N THR A 150 12.58 -6.83 -6.19
CA THR A 150 12.69 -6.68 -7.65
C THR A 150 12.25 -5.30 -8.11
N GLY A 151 11.18 -4.76 -7.52
CA GLY A 151 10.68 -3.42 -7.81
C GLY A 151 11.68 -2.34 -7.46
N ALA A 152 12.28 -2.40 -6.27
CA ALA A 152 13.26 -1.42 -5.82
C ALA A 152 14.51 -1.42 -6.69
N PHE A 153 15.06 -2.60 -7.02
CA PHE A 153 16.23 -2.73 -7.90
C PHE A 153 15.93 -2.36 -9.36
N GLY A 154 14.69 -2.62 -9.80
CA GLY A 154 14.25 -2.35 -11.17
C GLY A 154 13.65 -0.96 -11.38
N LEU A 155 13.69 -0.08 -10.36
CA LEU A 155 13.08 1.25 -10.45
C LEU A 155 13.61 2.04 -11.65
N GLY A 156 12.69 2.48 -12.50
CA GLY A 156 13.02 3.22 -13.72
C GLY A 156 13.79 4.51 -13.44
N LYS A 157 14.83 4.75 -14.20
CA LYS A 157 15.63 5.97 -14.04
C LYS A 157 14.78 7.22 -14.30
N GLY A 158 14.82 8.18 -13.37
CA GLY A 158 14.06 9.42 -13.46
C GLY A 158 12.60 9.32 -13.04
N MET A 159 12.19 8.18 -12.49
CA MET A 159 10.85 8.00 -11.94
C MET A 159 10.57 8.89 -10.72
N LEU A 160 11.59 9.27 -9.97
CA LEU A 160 11.45 10.05 -8.74
C LEU A 160 12.17 11.39 -8.89
N THR A 161 11.58 12.43 -8.31
CA THR A 161 12.13 13.78 -8.22
C THR A 161 12.29 14.25 -6.77
N GLY A 162 11.67 13.54 -5.83
CA GLY A 162 11.68 13.88 -4.42
C GLY A 162 13.07 13.85 -3.79
N ARG A 163 13.27 14.72 -2.79
CA ARG A 163 14.54 14.85 -2.06
C ARG A 163 14.62 13.96 -0.83
N TYR A 164 13.48 13.65 -0.23
CA TYR A 164 13.39 12.84 0.98
C TYR A 164 12.58 11.60 0.69
N LEU A 165 13.06 10.45 1.19
CA LEU A 165 12.38 9.17 1.07
C LEU A 165 11.94 8.71 2.46
N ALA A 166 10.64 8.54 2.65
CA ALA A 166 10.04 7.92 3.81
C ALA A 166 9.58 6.51 3.40
N VAL A 167 10.22 5.49 3.98
CA VAL A 167 9.92 4.08 3.73
C VAL A 167 9.04 3.57 4.86
N SER A 168 7.85 3.07 4.54
CA SER A 168 6.85 2.71 5.55
C SER A 168 7.18 1.40 6.29
N TYR A 169 7.76 0.41 5.64
CA TYR A 169 7.96 -0.93 6.17
C TYR A 169 9.26 -1.14 6.97
N THR A 170 10.28 -0.28 6.86
CA THR A 170 11.54 -0.44 7.60
C THR A 170 11.40 -0.29 9.13
N HIS A 171 10.32 0.30 9.60
CA HIS A 171 10.01 0.49 11.01
C HIS A 171 8.79 -0.31 11.49
N LEU A 172 8.07 -0.95 10.59
CA LEU A 172 7.01 -1.88 10.94
C LEU A 172 7.68 -3.13 11.52
N ARG A 173 7.54 -3.32 12.83
CA ARG A 173 7.75 -4.64 13.41
C ARG A 173 6.55 -5.46 13.00
N ALA A 174 6.67 -6.21 11.91
CA ALA A 174 5.68 -7.19 11.55
C ALA A 174 5.58 -8.20 12.69
N HIS A 175 4.46 -8.21 13.39
CA HIS A 175 4.08 -9.32 14.26
C HIS A 175 3.56 -10.51 13.43
N GLU A 176 3.61 -10.42 12.14
CA GLU A 176 3.37 -11.47 11.17
C GLU A 176 4.65 -12.28 10.92
N THR A 177 5.31 -12.70 11.97
CA THR A 177 6.40 -13.65 11.81
C THR A 177 5.81 -15.05 11.63
N SER A 178 6.40 -15.84 10.74
CA SER A 178 6.12 -17.26 10.54
C SER A 178 6.11 -18.10 11.84
N ALA A 179 6.57 -17.55 12.96
CA ALA A 179 6.50 -18.16 14.30
C ALA A 179 5.06 -18.27 14.86
N HIS A 180 4.08 -17.61 14.27
CA HIS A 180 2.66 -17.71 14.65
C HIS A 180 1.83 -18.59 13.70
N LEU A 181 2.48 -19.22 12.71
CA LEU A 181 1.87 -20.13 11.74
C LEU A 181 2.06 -21.61 12.10
N VAL A 182 2.33 -21.92 13.36
CA VAL A 182 2.45 -23.31 13.87
C VAL A 182 1.20 -23.68 14.67
#